data_df8e847252920c39e4ce79a9b89c6ac9
#
_entry.id   df8e847252920c39e4ce79a9b89c6ac9
#
_cell.length_a   1.000
_cell.length_b   1.000
_cell.length_c   1.000
_cell.angle_alpha   90.00
_cell.angle_beta   90.00
_cell.angle_gamma   90.00
#
_symmetry.space_group_name_H-M   'P 1'
#
loop_
_entity.id
_entity.type
_entity.pdbx_description
1 polymer ?
#
loop_
_entity_poly.entity_id
_entity_poly.type
_entity_poly.pdbx_seq_one_letter_code
_entity_poly.pdbx_strand_id
1 'polypeptide(L)'
;MLDREAEDNNVLYILKPVASSCGRGIKVIGKKTKISRKEGYLASKYVSYPHLINGFKYDLRVYVLVSSYDPLRVYVYNDGLVRFATEQYSLDTNDLKKRFIHLTNFSVNKKSENFKDNKGTGEGEESSSKWSFKALRKAYEENGISYDYVFA
;
A
#
# COMPACT_ATOMS: atom_id res chain seq x y z
N MET A 1 12.05 -25.68 -0.58
CA MET A 1 11.20 -24.87 -1.47
C MET A 1 11.64 -23.39 -1.53
N LEU A 2 12.74 -23.02 -0.88
CA LEU A 2 13.31 -21.66 -0.86
C LEU A 2 14.43 -21.42 -1.88
N ASP A 3 14.93 -22.48 -2.54
CA ASP A 3 16.15 -22.37 -3.34
C ASP A 3 15.94 -22.05 -4.84
N ARG A 4 14.71 -22.13 -5.35
CA ARG A 4 14.43 -21.83 -6.77
C ARG A 4 14.21 -20.34 -7.08
N GLU A 5 13.97 -19.50 -6.07
CA GLU A 5 13.84 -18.04 -6.24
C GLU A 5 15.17 -17.29 -6.16
N ALA A 6 16.29 -18.00 -5.99
CA ALA A 6 17.60 -17.40 -5.75
C ALA A 6 18.24 -16.79 -7.03
N GLU A 7 17.72 -17.07 -8.21
CA GLU A 7 18.34 -16.64 -9.49
C GLU A 7 17.76 -15.35 -10.07
N ASP A 8 16.60 -14.87 -9.59
CA ASP A 8 16.03 -13.61 -10.07
C ASP A 8 16.72 -12.41 -9.40
N ASN A 9 17.63 -11.78 -10.14
CA ASN A 9 18.38 -10.60 -9.66
C ASN A 9 17.48 -9.36 -9.41
N ASN A 10 16.20 -9.41 -9.78
CA ASN A 10 15.25 -8.30 -9.69
C ASN A 10 14.33 -8.38 -8.46
N VAL A 11 14.49 -9.36 -7.58
CA VAL A 11 13.66 -9.44 -6.37
C VAL A 11 13.95 -8.29 -5.43
N LEU A 12 12.90 -7.52 -5.13
CA LEU A 12 12.94 -6.44 -4.13
C LEU A 12 12.38 -6.93 -2.80
N TYR A 13 12.88 -6.32 -1.72
CA TYR A 13 12.41 -6.58 -0.36
C TYR A 13 11.97 -5.27 0.30
N ILE A 14 10.96 -5.37 1.15
CA ILE A 14 10.57 -4.28 2.04
C ILE A 14 11.04 -4.61 3.45
N LEU A 15 11.82 -3.72 4.03
CA LEU A 15 12.30 -3.81 5.41
C LEU A 15 11.39 -2.99 6.32
N LYS A 16 10.90 -3.62 7.38
CA LYS A 16 10.05 -2.98 8.38
C LYS A 16 10.74 -3.10 9.74
N PRO A 17 11.02 -2.00 10.45
CA PRO A 17 11.55 -2.07 11.81
C PRO A 17 10.57 -2.82 12.73
N VAL A 18 11.08 -3.69 13.61
CA VAL A 18 10.27 -4.52 14.50
C VAL A 18 9.45 -3.67 15.48
N ALA A 19 10.02 -2.57 15.97
CA ALA A 19 9.37 -1.69 16.95
C ALA A 19 9.06 -0.31 16.35
N SER A 20 8.27 -0.25 15.27
CA SER A 20 7.91 1.01 14.62
C SER A 20 6.49 0.99 14.06
N SER A 21 5.94 2.17 13.82
CA SER A 21 4.60 2.37 13.30
C SER A 21 4.56 3.47 12.24
N CYS A 22 3.42 3.60 11.56
CA CYS A 22 3.15 4.73 10.68
C CYS A 22 4.15 4.89 9.51
N GLY A 23 4.73 3.80 9.02
CA GLY A 23 5.68 3.83 7.90
C GLY A 23 7.08 4.37 8.26
N ARG A 24 7.36 4.62 9.55
CA ARG A 24 8.70 5.08 9.98
C ARG A 24 9.73 3.98 9.79
N GLY A 25 10.88 4.33 9.20
CA GLY A 25 12.00 3.41 9.02
C GLY A 25 11.78 2.32 7.97
N ILE A 26 10.64 2.27 7.29
CA ILE A 26 10.42 1.33 6.19
C ILE A 26 11.32 1.71 5.01
N LYS A 27 11.93 0.70 4.41
CA LYS A 27 12.83 0.85 3.24
C LYS A 27 12.50 -0.23 2.22
N VAL A 28 12.46 0.12 0.94
CA VAL A 28 12.48 -0.84 -0.16
C VAL A 28 13.92 -0.98 -0.63
N ILE A 29 14.38 -2.22 -0.77
CA ILE A 29 15.78 -2.54 -1.07
C ILE A 29 15.87 -3.64 -2.12
N GLY A 30 16.95 -3.61 -2.90
CA GLY A 30 17.34 -4.72 -3.78
C GLY A 30 18.17 -5.78 -3.03
N LYS A 31 18.28 -6.96 -3.62
CA LYS A 31 19.00 -8.13 -3.08
C LYS A 31 20.43 -7.83 -2.63
N LYS A 32 21.14 -6.93 -3.33
CA LYS A 32 22.55 -6.58 -3.04
C LYS A 32 22.72 -5.53 -1.93
N THR A 33 21.64 -5.01 -1.35
CA THR A 33 21.70 -3.96 -0.34
C THR A 33 22.22 -4.55 0.99
N LYS A 34 23.29 -3.98 1.53
CA LYS A 34 23.79 -4.35 2.86
C LYS A 34 22.86 -3.84 3.94
N ILE A 35 22.40 -4.74 4.81
CA ILE A 35 21.54 -4.42 5.95
C ILE A 35 22.39 -4.44 7.21
N SER A 36 22.26 -3.41 8.06
CA SER A 36 22.90 -3.40 9.37
C SER A 36 22.30 -4.49 10.26
N ARG A 37 23.15 -5.34 10.83
CA ARG A 37 22.71 -6.38 11.78
C ARG A 37 22.33 -5.83 13.16
N LYS A 38 22.65 -4.57 13.44
CA LYS A 38 22.36 -3.92 14.74
C LYS A 38 20.90 -3.49 14.87
N GLU A 39 20.19 -3.37 13.76
CA GLU A 39 18.76 -2.96 13.74
C GLU A 39 17.90 -4.18 13.46
N GLY A 40 16.90 -4.43 14.30
CA GLY A 40 15.91 -5.47 14.08
C GLY A 40 14.94 -5.07 12.96
N TYR A 41 14.99 -5.79 11.84
CA TYR A 41 14.05 -5.63 10.73
C TYR A 41 13.33 -6.93 10.43
N LEU A 42 12.05 -6.82 10.10
CA LEU A 42 11.34 -7.83 9.37
C LEU A 42 11.51 -7.55 7.88
N ALA A 43 12.07 -8.50 7.14
CA ALA A 43 12.19 -8.45 5.68
C ALA A 43 11.06 -9.26 5.05
N SER A 44 10.33 -8.67 4.13
CA SER A 44 9.31 -9.37 3.33
C SER A 44 9.58 -9.13 1.85
N LYS A 45 9.24 -10.09 1.00
CA LYS A 45 9.27 -9.89 -0.47
C LYS A 45 8.38 -8.70 -0.82
N TYR A 46 8.89 -7.78 -1.62
CA TYR A 46 8.13 -6.61 -2.05
C TYR A 46 7.29 -6.97 -3.26
N VAL A 47 6.02 -6.55 -3.27
CA VAL A 47 5.15 -6.69 -4.43
C VAL A 47 5.55 -5.63 -5.44
N SER A 48 6.36 -6.03 -6.43
CA SER A 48 6.97 -5.10 -7.39
C SER A 48 5.98 -4.59 -8.43
N TYR A 49 4.95 -5.38 -8.75
CA TYR A 49 3.93 -5.04 -9.74
C TYR A 49 2.54 -5.01 -9.10
N PRO A 50 2.26 -4.01 -8.22
CA PRO A 50 0.92 -3.83 -7.67
C PRO A 50 -0.02 -3.34 -8.76
N HIS A 51 -1.33 -3.54 -8.57
CA HIS A 51 -2.31 -2.81 -9.36
C HIS A 51 -2.19 -1.31 -9.06
N LEU A 52 -2.28 -0.48 -10.11
CA LEU A 52 -2.15 0.97 -10.02
C LEU A 52 -3.44 1.63 -10.52
N ILE A 53 -3.80 2.77 -9.94
CA ILE A 53 -4.83 3.67 -10.46
C ILE A 53 -4.14 4.97 -10.86
N ASN A 54 -4.30 5.37 -12.11
CA ASN A 54 -3.65 6.54 -12.70
C ASN A 54 -2.11 6.57 -12.49
N GLY A 55 -1.46 5.40 -12.45
CA GLY A 55 -0.03 5.27 -12.21
C GLY A 55 0.39 5.37 -10.73
N PHE A 56 -0.55 5.51 -9.81
CA PHE A 56 -0.28 5.59 -8.37
C PHE A 56 -0.53 4.26 -7.67
N LYS A 57 0.38 3.90 -6.76
CA LYS A 57 0.18 2.79 -5.86
C LYS A 57 -0.85 3.16 -4.79
N TYR A 58 -1.70 2.20 -4.42
CA TYR A 58 -2.66 2.38 -3.34
C TYR A 58 -2.73 1.14 -2.44
N ASP A 59 -3.35 1.30 -1.29
CA ASP A 59 -3.76 0.21 -0.41
C ASP A 59 -5.18 0.43 0.10
N LEU A 60 -5.75 -0.65 0.64
CA LEU A 60 -7.08 -0.67 1.20
C LEU A 60 -7.01 -0.75 2.72
N ARG A 61 -7.75 0.12 3.40
CA ARG A 61 -8.02 0.03 4.82
C ARG A 61 -9.42 -0.52 5.02
N VAL A 62 -9.47 -1.83 5.26
CA VAL A 62 -10.71 -2.55 5.60
C VAL A 62 -10.88 -2.56 7.12
N TYR A 63 -12.10 -2.39 7.59
CA TYR A 63 -12.45 -2.45 9.00
C TYR A 63 -13.19 -3.75 9.29
N VAL A 64 -12.69 -4.49 10.27
CA VAL A 64 -13.23 -5.79 10.68
C VAL A 64 -13.49 -5.76 12.17
N LEU A 65 -14.71 -6.13 12.56
CA LEU A 65 -15.11 -6.33 13.95
C LEU A 65 -15.18 -7.82 14.25
N VAL A 66 -14.42 -8.27 15.23
CA VAL A 66 -14.57 -9.61 15.82
C VAL A 66 -15.33 -9.46 17.11
N SER A 67 -16.59 -9.88 17.15
CA SER A 67 -17.47 -9.73 18.30
C SER A 67 -17.47 -10.93 19.24
N SER A 68 -17.01 -12.10 18.77
CA SER A 68 -16.85 -13.31 19.55
C SER A 68 -15.79 -14.22 18.94
N TYR A 69 -15.05 -14.95 19.76
CA TYR A 69 -14.09 -15.97 19.32
C TYR A 69 -14.65 -17.39 19.41
N ASP A 70 -15.64 -17.62 20.28
CA ASP A 70 -16.31 -18.91 20.40
C ASP A 70 -17.81 -18.67 20.63
N PRO A 71 -18.68 -18.98 19.65
CA PRO A 71 -18.35 -19.25 18.26
C PRO A 71 -17.75 -17.98 17.58
N LEU A 72 -16.88 -18.18 16.61
CA LEU A 72 -16.26 -17.06 15.88
C LEU A 72 -17.33 -16.25 15.14
N ARG A 73 -17.39 -14.93 15.44
CA ARG A 73 -18.28 -13.96 14.77
C ARG A 73 -17.46 -12.78 14.27
N VAL A 74 -17.43 -12.62 12.95
CA VAL A 74 -16.65 -11.60 12.25
C VAL A 74 -17.58 -10.80 11.37
N TYR A 75 -17.46 -9.49 11.45
CA TYR A 75 -18.20 -8.53 10.61
C TYR A 75 -17.20 -7.68 9.86
N VAL A 76 -17.37 -7.58 8.56
CA VAL A 76 -16.60 -6.68 7.70
C VAL A 76 -17.46 -5.46 7.41
N TYR A 77 -16.94 -4.28 7.64
CA TYR A 77 -17.63 -3.05 7.32
C TYR A 77 -17.67 -2.83 5.80
N ASN A 78 -18.84 -2.46 5.28
CA ASN A 78 -19.10 -2.35 3.83
C ASN A 78 -18.36 -1.20 3.14
N ASP A 79 -17.68 -0.35 3.89
CA ASP A 79 -16.88 0.74 3.35
C ASP A 79 -15.47 0.73 3.97
N GLY A 80 -14.61 1.59 3.48
CA GLY A 80 -13.23 1.69 3.94
C GLY A 80 -12.52 2.87 3.30
N LEU A 81 -11.21 2.87 3.43
CA LEU A 81 -10.38 3.92 2.85
C LEU A 81 -9.41 3.33 1.84
N VAL A 82 -9.36 3.94 0.67
CA VAL A 82 -8.30 3.74 -0.31
C VAL A 82 -7.27 4.85 -0.08
N ARG A 83 -6.02 4.47 0.15
CA ARG A 83 -4.95 5.43 0.43
C ARG A 83 -3.92 5.37 -0.69
N PHE A 84 -3.62 6.49 -1.28
CA PHE A 84 -2.69 6.58 -2.39
C PHE A 84 -1.29 7.03 -1.94
N ALA A 85 -0.28 6.53 -2.63
CA ALA A 85 1.02 7.18 -2.71
C ALA A 85 0.87 8.53 -3.42
N THR A 86 1.70 9.50 -3.11
CA THR A 86 1.57 10.86 -3.65
C THR A 86 2.48 11.14 -4.84
N GLU A 87 3.32 10.17 -5.19
CA GLU A 87 4.14 10.18 -6.40
C GLU A 87 3.86 8.93 -7.25
N GLN A 88 4.02 9.04 -8.56
CA GLN A 88 3.80 7.94 -9.50
C GLN A 88 4.73 6.76 -9.20
N TYR A 89 4.20 5.55 -9.33
CA TYR A 89 4.92 4.34 -9.04
C TYR A 89 6.07 4.11 -10.02
N SER A 90 7.25 3.78 -9.49
CA SER A 90 8.44 3.45 -10.25
C SER A 90 9.24 2.36 -9.56
N LEU A 91 9.90 1.53 -10.33
CA LEU A 91 10.85 0.50 -9.85
C LEU A 91 12.31 0.86 -10.16
N ASP A 92 12.57 2.06 -10.66
CA ASP A 92 13.92 2.50 -10.93
C ASP A 92 14.76 2.48 -9.65
N THR A 93 16.01 2.03 -9.77
CA THR A 93 16.90 1.86 -8.62
C THR A 93 17.09 3.16 -7.82
N ASN A 94 17.04 4.31 -8.49
CA ASN A 94 17.14 5.63 -7.87
C ASN A 94 15.88 5.98 -7.07
N ASP A 95 14.73 5.38 -7.41
CA ASP A 95 13.44 5.66 -6.82
C ASP A 95 13.11 4.76 -5.63
N LEU A 96 13.81 3.63 -5.46
CA LEU A 96 13.54 2.69 -4.35
C LEU A 96 13.60 3.32 -2.96
N LYS A 97 14.33 4.43 -2.80
CA LYS A 97 14.43 5.18 -1.54
C LYS A 97 13.34 6.22 -1.35
N LYS A 98 12.58 6.55 -2.41
CA LYS A 98 11.53 7.57 -2.37
C LYS A 98 10.28 7.01 -1.72
N ARG A 99 9.99 7.47 -0.51
CA ARG A 99 8.91 6.93 0.32
C ARG A 99 7.53 7.25 -0.25
N PHE A 100 7.37 8.37 -0.93
CA PHE A 100 6.11 8.83 -1.51
C PHE A 100 5.66 8.03 -2.74
N ILE A 101 6.55 7.22 -3.31
CA ILE A 101 6.27 6.29 -4.41
C ILE A 101 5.74 4.95 -3.88
N HIS A 102 6.34 4.46 -2.78
CA HIS A 102 6.18 3.07 -2.34
C HIS A 102 5.25 2.91 -1.14
N LEU A 103 5.09 3.95 -0.31
CA LEU A 103 4.31 3.91 0.93
C LEU A 103 3.02 4.71 0.78
N THR A 104 1.91 4.11 1.19
CA THR A 104 0.56 4.68 1.16
C THR A 104 0.11 5.22 2.52
N ASN A 105 0.96 5.11 3.56
CA ASN A 105 0.65 5.59 4.90
C ASN A 105 0.31 7.09 4.90
N PHE A 106 -0.82 7.48 5.48
CA PHE A 106 -1.21 8.87 5.64
C PHE A 106 -0.14 9.72 6.34
N SER A 107 0.45 9.19 7.42
CA SER A 107 1.51 9.87 8.18
C SER A 107 2.79 10.15 7.37
N VAL A 108 3.02 9.42 6.28
CA VAL A 108 4.09 9.65 5.32
C VAL A 108 3.62 10.68 4.29
N ASN A 109 2.53 10.38 3.62
CA ASN A 109 2.07 11.12 2.43
C ASN A 109 1.57 12.54 2.75
N LYS A 110 1.02 12.79 3.95
CA LYS A 110 0.64 14.15 4.38
C LYS A 110 1.79 15.16 4.43
N LYS A 111 3.04 14.69 4.28
CA LYS A 111 4.25 15.52 4.23
C LYS A 111 4.69 15.82 2.80
N SER A 112 4.06 15.22 1.82
CA SER A 112 4.32 15.48 0.40
C SER A 112 3.60 16.74 -0.02
N GLU A 113 4.24 17.55 -0.84
CA GLU A 113 3.63 18.73 -1.49
C GLU A 113 2.48 18.35 -2.42
N ASN A 114 2.52 17.11 -2.94
CA ASN A 114 1.47 16.56 -3.81
C ASN A 114 0.28 15.98 -3.05
N PHE A 115 0.29 16.03 -1.70
CA PHE A 115 -0.80 15.50 -0.90
C PHE A 115 -2.06 16.36 -1.04
N LYS A 116 -3.16 15.74 -1.44
CA LYS A 116 -4.48 16.37 -1.55
C LYS A 116 -5.42 15.76 -0.51
N ASP A 117 -5.82 16.55 0.46
CA ASP A 117 -6.76 16.10 1.49
C ASP A 117 -8.19 16.13 0.94
N ASN A 118 -8.98 15.11 1.30
CA ASN A 118 -10.41 15.08 1.04
C ASN A 118 -11.12 15.95 2.09
N LYS A 119 -11.64 17.09 1.68
CA LYS A 119 -12.36 18.01 2.57
C LYS A 119 -13.81 17.58 2.84
N GLY A 120 -14.17 16.31 2.58
CA GLY A 120 -15.43 15.72 3.05
C GLY A 120 -16.69 16.09 2.28
N THR A 121 -16.56 16.66 1.10
CA THR A 121 -17.74 17.10 0.31
C THR A 121 -18.30 16.05 -0.68
N GLY A 122 -17.78 14.83 -0.68
CA GLY A 122 -18.30 13.73 -1.54
C GLY A 122 -18.09 13.92 -3.04
N GLU A 123 -17.91 15.13 -3.50
CA GLU A 123 -17.61 15.47 -4.89
C GLU A 123 -16.12 15.70 -5.04
N GLY A 124 -15.48 14.99 -6.01
CA GLY A 124 -14.06 15.15 -6.32
C GLY A 124 -13.12 14.27 -5.50
N GLU A 125 -13.58 13.19 -4.88
CA GLU A 125 -12.72 12.22 -4.21
C GLU A 125 -11.61 11.71 -5.12
N GLU A 126 -11.88 11.59 -6.43
CA GLU A 126 -10.94 11.11 -7.44
C GLU A 126 -9.69 11.99 -7.58
N SER A 127 -9.74 13.23 -7.13
CA SER A 127 -8.59 14.15 -7.10
C SER A 127 -7.82 14.12 -5.77
N SER A 128 -8.32 13.41 -4.75
CA SER A 128 -7.73 13.37 -3.42
C SER A 128 -6.77 12.19 -3.23
N SER A 129 -5.92 12.27 -2.21
CA SER A 129 -5.02 11.17 -1.82
C SER A 129 -5.69 10.08 -0.99
N LYS A 130 -6.99 10.22 -0.72
CA LYS A 130 -7.82 9.24 0.00
C LYS A 130 -9.19 9.17 -0.65
N TRP A 131 -9.64 7.96 -0.96
CA TRP A 131 -10.97 7.69 -1.51
C TRP A 131 -11.79 6.80 -0.58
N SER A 132 -13.11 6.82 -0.74
CA SER A 132 -14.01 5.79 -0.23
C SER A 132 -13.97 4.54 -1.12
N PHE A 133 -14.49 3.41 -0.65
CA PHE A 133 -14.69 2.24 -1.51
C PHE A 133 -15.73 2.50 -2.61
N LYS A 134 -16.67 3.42 -2.37
CA LYS A 134 -17.63 3.86 -3.41
C LYS A 134 -16.91 4.51 -4.59
N ALA A 135 -15.95 5.40 -4.34
CA ALA A 135 -15.14 6.02 -5.40
C ALA A 135 -14.25 4.99 -6.11
N LEU A 136 -13.69 4.03 -5.36
CA LEU A 136 -12.92 2.93 -5.96
C LEU A 136 -13.78 2.06 -6.88
N ARG A 137 -15.00 1.71 -6.46
CA ARG A 137 -15.93 0.93 -7.29
C ARG A 137 -16.20 1.62 -8.62
N LYS A 138 -16.51 2.92 -8.57
CA LYS A 138 -16.74 3.71 -9.78
C LYS A 138 -15.51 3.70 -10.70
N ALA A 139 -14.30 3.94 -10.15
CA ALA A 139 -13.08 3.91 -10.93
C ALA A 139 -12.79 2.53 -11.55
N TYR A 140 -13.13 1.45 -10.88
CA TYR A 140 -12.97 0.10 -11.43
C TYR A 140 -13.96 -0.14 -12.57
N GLU A 141 -15.25 0.23 -12.40
CA GLU A 141 -16.28 0.12 -13.43
C GLU A 141 -15.89 0.89 -14.70
N GLU A 142 -15.41 2.12 -14.56
CA GLU A 142 -14.93 2.96 -15.66
C GLU A 142 -13.72 2.33 -16.41
N ASN A 143 -12.92 1.52 -15.73
CA ASN A 143 -11.79 0.80 -16.33
C ASN A 143 -12.12 -0.65 -16.72
N GLY A 144 -13.40 -1.05 -16.68
CA GLY A 144 -13.83 -2.41 -17.04
C GLY A 144 -13.40 -3.50 -16.05
N ILE A 145 -13.05 -3.13 -14.81
CA ILE A 145 -12.66 -4.05 -13.74
C ILE A 145 -13.88 -4.37 -12.89
N SER A 146 -14.19 -5.65 -12.72
CA SER A 146 -15.27 -6.06 -11.82
C SER A 146 -14.83 -5.88 -10.37
N TYR A 147 -15.48 -4.95 -9.66
CA TYR A 147 -15.26 -4.73 -8.23
C TYR A 147 -15.56 -5.99 -7.41
N ASP A 148 -16.69 -6.64 -7.70
CA ASP A 148 -17.13 -7.82 -6.96
C ASP A 148 -16.17 -9.00 -7.14
N TYR A 149 -15.54 -9.14 -8.30
CA TYR A 149 -14.49 -10.15 -8.52
C TYR A 149 -13.24 -9.92 -7.65
N VAL A 150 -12.92 -8.67 -7.36
CA VAL A 150 -11.74 -8.31 -6.55
C VAL A 150 -12.02 -8.50 -5.05
N PHE A 151 -13.29 -8.37 -4.62
CA PHE A 151 -13.71 -8.37 -3.21
C PHE A 151 -14.61 -9.56 -2.80
N ALA A 152 -14.80 -10.54 -3.70
CA ALA A 152 -15.60 -11.75 -3.44
C ALA A 152 -14.84 -12.79 -2.54
#